data_85f849543f162be36042a8d9b890fbaa
#
_entry.id   85f849543f162be36042a8d9b890fbaa
#
_cell.length_a   1.000
_cell.length_b   1.000
_cell.length_c   1.000
_cell.angle_alpha   90.00
_cell.angle_beta   90.00
_cell.angle_gamma   90.00
#
_symmetry.space_group_name_H-M   'P 1'
#
loop_
_entity.id
_entity.type
_entity.pdbx_description
1 polymer ?
#
loop_
_entity_poly.entity_id
_entity_poly.type
_entity_poly.pdbx_seq_one_letter_code
_entity_poly.pdbx_strand_id
1 'polypeptide(L)'
;GDFNTGSNYVASGLPKFTKLSEADFIINPEREINISDLPDISNNNIRIEVENCVSALEQKGMDVILIDTMHSQLEIPAFYTIIPGAHFRERALGTSVGMFSAKMISENNNPLESIMKLEEIDEQLPGKYYTKFYLGSNHLELNDPETAWNYLRQSLDLNPNEQDIPSIYSYMGVCLKDMGKYDEALEVLKKGEQFDNERTDIYNLMGFCHFMKKDHEKAIECFGKVIELDPSSGIDYANIASNYRDMGKKDEAIQFYKTALEIDPSIDFARDNLEKLRGQ
;
A
#
# COMPACT_ATOMS: atom_id res chain seq x y z
N GLY A 1 -7.03 16.79 14.86
CA GLY A 1 -7.00 15.35 15.01
C GLY A 1 -6.68 14.71 13.68
N ASP A 2 -5.83 13.75 13.75
CA ASP A 2 -5.44 12.95 12.62
C ASP A 2 -6.62 12.07 12.21
N PHE A 3 -7.20 12.33 11.04
CA PHE A 3 -8.36 11.59 10.56
C PHE A 3 -7.95 10.32 9.82
N ASN A 4 -6.65 10.09 9.67
CA ASN A 4 -6.15 8.92 8.98
C ASN A 4 -5.64 7.91 10.00
N THR A 5 -6.52 7.04 10.42
CA THR A 5 -6.22 5.95 11.37
C THR A 5 -5.84 4.65 10.67
N GLY A 6 -5.56 4.69 9.36
CA GLY A 6 -5.11 3.52 8.63
C GLY A 6 -3.76 3.04 9.18
N SER A 7 -3.59 1.73 9.30
CA SER A 7 -2.37 1.07 9.78
C SER A 7 -1.10 1.47 9.01
N ASN A 8 -1.26 1.98 7.79
CA ASN A 8 -0.17 2.46 6.94
C ASN A 8 0.21 3.92 7.19
N TYR A 9 -0.43 4.57 8.14
CA TYR A 9 -0.12 5.92 8.49
C TYR A 9 0.98 5.95 9.55
N VAL A 10 2.19 5.90 9.10
CA VAL A 10 3.34 6.22 9.93
C VAL A 10 3.50 7.74 9.89
N ALA A 11 3.07 8.41 10.94
CA ALA A 11 3.36 9.82 11.16
C ALA A 11 4.86 10.03 11.48
N SER A 12 5.74 9.49 10.64
CA SER A 12 7.16 9.71 10.79
C SER A 12 7.45 11.18 10.47
N GLY A 13 7.78 11.93 11.49
CA GLY A 13 8.13 13.33 11.36
C GLY A 13 7.06 14.32 11.81
N LEU A 14 5.82 13.89 12.10
CA LEU A 14 4.87 14.75 12.76
C LEU A 14 4.95 14.58 14.27
N PRO A 15 4.98 15.68 15.01
CA PRO A 15 4.94 15.61 16.46
C PRO A 15 3.63 14.96 16.90
N LYS A 16 3.72 13.74 17.45
CA LYS A 16 2.62 13.14 18.21
C LYS A 16 2.61 13.79 19.58
N PHE A 17 1.65 14.65 19.83
CA PHE A 17 1.53 15.25 21.15
C PHE A 17 1.02 14.22 22.15
N THR A 18 1.85 13.87 23.11
CA THR A 18 1.51 12.99 24.22
C THR A 18 1.11 13.78 25.46
N LYS A 19 1.49 15.07 25.50
CA LYS A 19 1.18 16.01 26.58
C LYS A 19 0.63 17.31 26.02
N LEU A 20 -0.27 17.96 26.76
CA LEU A 20 -0.87 19.22 26.37
C LEU A 20 0.19 20.33 26.17
N SER A 21 1.28 20.31 26.95
CA SER A 21 2.40 21.24 26.82
C SER A 21 3.16 21.15 25.48
N GLU A 22 3.03 20.05 24.76
CA GLU A 22 3.65 19.87 23.43
C GLU A 22 2.81 20.53 22.32
N ALA A 23 1.57 20.87 22.63
CA ALA A 23 0.64 21.56 21.74
C ALA A 23 0.59 23.09 22.03
N ASP A 24 1.64 23.66 22.62
CA ASP A 24 1.66 25.06 23.08
C ASP A 24 1.38 26.04 21.93
N PHE A 25 1.82 25.77 20.72
CA PHE A 25 1.53 26.58 19.54
C PHE A 25 0.03 26.62 19.14
N ILE A 26 -0.79 25.67 19.64
CA ILE A 26 -2.25 25.67 19.48
C ILE A 26 -2.91 26.38 20.68
N ILE A 27 -2.35 26.18 21.88
CA ILE A 27 -2.92 26.69 23.14
C ILE A 27 -2.56 28.15 23.34
N ASN A 28 -1.29 28.50 23.03
CA ASN A 28 -0.73 29.84 23.14
C ASN A 28 -0.10 30.22 21.78
N PRO A 29 -0.88 30.42 20.72
CA PRO A 29 -0.35 30.75 19.40
C PRO A 29 0.38 32.10 19.42
N GLU A 30 1.54 32.16 18.73
CA GLU A 30 2.27 33.44 18.57
C GLU A 30 1.47 34.46 17.77
N ARG A 31 0.50 34.01 17.00
CA ARG A 31 -0.38 34.86 16.18
C ARG A 31 -1.77 34.24 16.07
N GLU A 32 -2.75 35.06 16.39
CA GLU A 32 -4.16 34.76 16.16
C GLU A 32 -4.73 35.57 15.01
N ILE A 33 -5.59 35.00 14.22
CA ILE A 33 -6.30 35.65 13.11
C ILE A 33 -7.78 35.31 13.29
N ASN A 34 -8.63 36.33 13.28
CA ASN A 34 -10.08 36.11 13.24
C ASN A 34 -10.47 35.55 11.85
N ILE A 35 -11.47 34.68 11.83
CA ILE A 35 -12.02 34.14 10.58
C ILE A 35 -12.52 35.28 9.67
N SER A 36 -13.05 36.37 10.26
CA SER A 36 -13.48 37.58 9.54
C SER A 36 -12.35 38.34 8.85
N ASP A 37 -11.10 38.12 9.27
CA ASP A 37 -9.91 38.78 8.68
C ASP A 37 -9.34 37.98 7.50
N LEU A 38 -9.86 36.80 7.24
CA LEU A 38 -9.52 36.01 6.05
C LEU A 38 -10.26 36.59 4.83
N PRO A 39 -9.60 36.65 3.66
CA PRO A 39 -10.25 37.09 2.45
C PRO A 39 -11.44 36.18 2.12
N ASP A 40 -12.60 36.78 1.87
CA ASP A 40 -13.75 36.04 1.35
C ASP A 40 -13.51 35.79 -0.15
N ILE A 41 -13.21 34.56 -0.49
CA ILE A 41 -12.97 34.07 -1.85
C ILE A 41 -14.17 33.32 -2.40
N SER A 42 -15.25 33.19 -1.62
CA SER A 42 -16.45 32.47 -2.00
C SER A 42 -17.18 33.14 -3.18
N ASN A 43 -17.80 32.35 -4.03
CA ASN A 43 -18.62 32.80 -5.14
C ASN A 43 -19.70 31.77 -5.47
N ASN A 44 -20.88 32.25 -5.88
CA ASN A 44 -21.96 31.37 -6.33
C ASN A 44 -21.63 30.61 -7.63
N ASN A 45 -20.62 31.06 -8.36
CA ASN A 45 -20.06 30.37 -9.50
C ASN A 45 -18.77 29.68 -9.07
N ILE A 46 -18.80 28.35 -9.02
CA ILE A 46 -17.68 27.50 -8.62
C ILE A 46 -16.39 27.79 -9.41
N ARG A 47 -16.49 28.14 -10.70
CA ARG A 47 -15.34 28.49 -11.53
C ARG A 47 -14.66 29.74 -11.00
N ILE A 48 -15.43 30.78 -10.69
CA ILE A 48 -14.93 32.05 -10.16
C ILE A 48 -14.31 31.81 -8.78
N GLU A 49 -14.91 30.96 -7.95
CA GLU A 49 -14.38 30.59 -6.64
C GLU A 49 -13.00 29.90 -6.76
N VAL A 50 -12.85 28.97 -7.70
CA VAL A 50 -11.55 28.34 -7.98
C VAL A 50 -10.54 29.37 -8.50
N GLU A 51 -10.92 30.25 -9.42
CA GLU A 51 -10.04 31.34 -9.92
C GLU A 51 -9.61 32.27 -8.79
N ASN A 52 -10.50 32.60 -7.85
CA ASN A 52 -10.17 33.39 -6.66
C ASN A 52 -9.19 32.65 -5.73
N CYS A 53 -9.36 31.34 -5.53
CA CYS A 53 -8.43 30.51 -4.76
C CYS A 53 -7.04 30.51 -5.39
N VAL A 54 -6.95 30.27 -6.69
CA VAL A 54 -5.69 30.30 -7.45
C VAL A 54 -5.00 31.64 -7.31
N SER A 55 -5.73 32.74 -7.56
CA SER A 55 -5.19 34.09 -7.44
C SER A 55 -4.69 34.41 -6.03
N ALA A 56 -5.39 33.96 -4.99
CA ALA A 56 -4.97 34.15 -3.60
C ALA A 56 -3.67 33.38 -3.29
N LEU A 57 -3.48 32.21 -3.86
CA LEU A 57 -2.25 31.42 -3.71
C LEU A 57 -1.09 32.02 -4.50
N GLU A 58 -1.31 32.47 -5.74
CA GLU A 58 -0.32 33.15 -6.56
C GLU A 58 0.22 34.43 -5.89
N GLN A 59 -0.65 35.20 -5.23
CA GLN A 59 -0.25 36.36 -4.42
C GLN A 59 0.68 36.00 -3.25
N LYS A 60 0.69 34.74 -2.83
CA LYS A 60 1.62 34.18 -1.84
C LYS A 60 2.87 33.55 -2.46
N GLY A 61 3.05 33.66 -3.76
CA GLY A 61 4.16 33.06 -4.49
C GLY A 61 4.06 31.55 -4.65
N MET A 62 2.84 31.01 -4.61
CA MET A 62 2.57 29.59 -4.80
C MET A 62 1.98 29.36 -6.18
N ASP A 63 2.61 28.50 -6.97
CA ASP A 63 2.05 28.04 -8.25
C ASP A 63 0.96 27.01 -8.01
N VAL A 64 -0.07 27.00 -8.85
CA VAL A 64 -1.15 26.01 -8.80
C VAL A 64 -1.19 25.26 -10.12
N ILE A 65 -0.99 23.96 -10.08
CA ILE A 65 -1.07 23.07 -11.24
C ILE A 65 -2.35 22.26 -11.11
N LEU A 66 -3.25 22.38 -12.09
CA LEU A 66 -4.47 21.62 -12.19
C LEU A 66 -4.30 20.56 -13.29
N ILE A 67 -4.40 19.30 -12.93
CA ILE A 67 -4.39 18.19 -13.87
C ILE A 67 -5.84 17.72 -14.05
N ASP A 68 -6.34 17.78 -15.28
CA ASP A 68 -7.64 17.23 -15.61
C ASP A 68 -7.57 15.70 -15.57
N THR A 69 -8.33 15.11 -14.67
CA THR A 69 -8.46 13.67 -14.49
C THR A 69 -9.86 13.17 -14.82
N MET A 70 -10.59 13.91 -15.68
CA MET A 70 -11.94 13.58 -16.09
C MET A 70 -12.07 12.14 -16.58
N HIS A 71 -13.03 11.42 -16.04
CA HIS A 71 -13.30 10.05 -16.47
C HIS A 71 -13.89 10.04 -17.89
N SER A 72 -13.16 9.45 -18.83
CA SER A 72 -13.45 9.51 -20.28
C SER A 72 -14.82 8.97 -20.69
N GLN A 73 -15.42 8.05 -19.92
CA GLN A 73 -16.72 7.45 -20.21
C GLN A 73 -17.88 8.12 -19.46
N LEU A 74 -17.60 8.62 -18.26
CA LEU A 74 -18.66 9.22 -17.41
C LEU A 74 -18.73 10.74 -17.58
N GLU A 75 -17.74 11.34 -18.23
CA GLU A 75 -17.62 12.79 -18.43
C GLU A 75 -17.79 13.60 -17.13
N ILE A 76 -17.44 12.96 -15.99
CA ILE A 76 -17.47 13.61 -14.69
C ILE A 76 -16.18 14.43 -14.55
N PRO A 77 -16.26 15.77 -14.46
CA PRO A 77 -15.09 16.60 -14.26
C PRO A 77 -14.43 16.26 -12.94
N ALA A 78 -13.16 15.92 -13.01
CA ALA A 78 -12.32 15.72 -11.83
C ALA A 78 -10.96 16.35 -12.10
N PHE A 79 -10.41 17.01 -11.07
CA PHE A 79 -9.12 17.67 -11.16
C PHE A 79 -8.23 17.21 -10.02
N TYR A 80 -6.97 16.98 -10.34
CA TYR A 80 -5.93 16.81 -9.34
C TYR A 80 -5.16 18.13 -9.23
N THR A 81 -5.14 18.69 -8.02
CA THR A 81 -4.48 19.98 -7.77
C THR A 81 -3.12 19.76 -7.12
N ILE A 82 -2.07 20.31 -7.70
CA ILE A 82 -0.73 20.32 -7.15
C ILE A 82 -0.34 21.77 -6.86
N ILE A 83 0.12 22.03 -5.65
CA ILE A 83 0.65 23.34 -5.23
C ILE A 83 2.10 23.09 -4.77
N PRO A 84 3.11 23.28 -5.64
CA PRO A 84 4.50 23.07 -5.27
C PRO A 84 4.89 23.93 -4.06
N GLY A 85 5.55 23.34 -3.09
CA GLY A 85 5.99 24.03 -1.87
C GLY A 85 4.89 24.23 -0.80
N ALA A 86 3.63 23.92 -1.10
CA ALA A 86 2.61 23.87 -0.07
C ALA A 86 2.73 22.56 0.71
N HIS A 87 3.08 22.64 1.98
CA HIS A 87 3.09 21.50 2.89
C HIS A 87 1.66 21.18 3.33
N PHE A 88 0.87 20.60 2.42
CA PHE A 88 -0.39 19.98 2.82
C PHE A 88 -0.06 18.70 3.58
N ARG A 89 -0.71 18.58 4.74
CA ARG A 89 -0.56 17.43 5.63
C ARG A 89 -0.20 16.14 4.90
N GLU A 90 1.03 15.69 5.08
CA GLU A 90 1.38 14.32 5.43
C GLU A 90 1.31 13.23 4.36
N ARG A 91 0.29 13.16 3.56
CA ARG A 91 0.23 12.13 2.49
C ARG A 91 1.25 12.37 1.37
N ALA A 92 1.80 13.58 1.31
CA ALA A 92 2.77 13.96 0.30
C ALA A 92 4.20 14.16 0.83
N LEU A 93 4.44 14.03 2.13
CA LEU A 93 5.79 14.03 2.68
C LEU A 93 6.54 12.80 2.15
N GLY A 94 7.47 13.03 1.24
CA GLY A 94 8.27 11.99 0.60
C GLY A 94 7.76 11.55 -0.77
N THR A 95 6.55 11.92 -1.18
CA THR A 95 6.05 11.56 -2.52
C THR A 95 6.39 12.66 -3.51
N SER A 96 7.36 12.42 -4.37
CA SER A 96 7.66 13.33 -5.49
C SER A 96 6.58 13.24 -6.58
N VAL A 97 6.42 14.33 -7.37
CA VAL A 97 5.52 14.31 -8.55
C VAL A 97 5.87 13.12 -9.46
N GLY A 98 7.16 12.83 -9.64
CA GLY A 98 7.62 11.70 -10.44
C GLY A 98 7.16 10.36 -9.89
N MET A 99 7.23 10.15 -8.56
CA MET A 99 6.74 8.94 -7.92
C MET A 99 5.22 8.79 -8.09
N PHE A 100 4.47 9.87 -7.89
CA PHE A 100 3.02 9.86 -8.10
C PHE A 100 2.66 9.55 -9.55
N SER A 101 3.35 10.16 -10.51
CA SER A 101 3.14 9.91 -11.94
C SER A 101 3.43 8.45 -12.30
N ALA A 102 4.55 7.89 -11.81
CA ALA A 102 4.90 6.49 -12.02
C ALA A 102 3.84 5.54 -11.44
N LYS A 103 3.32 5.85 -10.24
CA LYS A 103 2.20 5.11 -9.63
C LYS A 103 0.95 5.16 -10.50
N MET A 104 0.53 6.34 -10.91
CA MET A 104 -0.66 6.54 -11.75
C MET A 104 -0.56 5.81 -13.10
N ILE A 105 0.63 5.79 -13.71
CA ILE A 105 0.87 5.04 -14.94
C ILE A 105 0.72 3.54 -14.68
N SER A 106 1.28 3.02 -13.61
CA SER A 106 1.20 1.61 -13.26
C SER A 106 -0.24 1.17 -12.96
N GLU A 107 -1.04 1.99 -12.27
CA GLU A 107 -2.39 1.60 -11.82
C GLU A 107 -3.48 1.80 -12.87
N ASN A 108 -3.30 2.70 -13.85
CA ASN A 108 -4.37 3.09 -14.79
C ASN A 108 -4.17 2.61 -16.24
N ASN A 109 -3.12 1.87 -16.53
CA ASN A 109 -2.88 1.31 -17.85
C ASN A 109 -2.75 -0.21 -17.76
N ASN A 110 -2.79 -0.89 -18.91
CA ASN A 110 -2.39 -2.29 -18.92
C ASN A 110 -0.87 -2.41 -18.69
N PRO A 111 -0.37 -3.56 -18.18
CA PRO A 111 1.03 -3.68 -17.78
C PRO A 111 2.04 -3.40 -18.89
N LEU A 112 1.76 -3.78 -20.14
CA LEU A 112 2.67 -3.52 -21.27
C LEU A 112 2.79 -2.02 -21.56
N GLU A 113 1.68 -1.31 -21.57
CA GLU A 113 1.66 0.13 -21.78
C GLU A 113 2.32 0.87 -20.60
N SER A 114 2.09 0.38 -19.38
CA SER A 114 2.76 0.91 -18.19
C SER A 114 4.27 0.77 -18.27
N ILE A 115 4.77 -0.40 -18.66
CA ILE A 115 6.21 -0.63 -18.81
C ILE A 115 6.82 0.36 -19.81
N MET A 116 6.23 0.50 -21.00
CA MET A 116 6.74 1.44 -22.02
C MET A 116 6.85 2.86 -21.49
N LYS A 117 5.81 3.36 -20.81
CA LYS A 117 5.79 4.70 -20.23
C LYS A 117 6.76 4.87 -19.07
N LEU A 118 6.91 3.83 -18.24
CA LEU A 118 7.83 3.85 -17.11
C LEU A 118 9.30 3.79 -17.57
N GLU A 119 9.61 3.08 -18.65
CA GLU A 119 10.93 3.07 -19.27
C GLU A 119 11.28 4.46 -19.82
N GLU A 120 10.34 5.15 -20.47
CA GLU A 120 10.53 6.54 -20.90
C GLU A 120 10.79 7.48 -19.72
N ILE A 121 10.06 7.32 -18.61
CA ILE A 121 10.32 8.10 -17.38
C ILE A 121 11.71 7.78 -16.81
N ASP A 122 12.12 6.53 -16.81
CA ASP A 122 13.42 6.10 -16.29
C ASP A 122 14.59 6.67 -17.11
N GLU A 123 14.40 6.81 -18.44
CA GLU A 123 15.36 7.49 -19.32
C GLU A 123 15.45 8.99 -19.04
N GLN A 124 14.31 9.65 -18.81
CA GLN A 124 14.25 11.11 -18.57
C GLN A 124 14.65 11.48 -17.14
N LEU A 125 14.36 10.63 -16.16
CA LEU A 125 14.61 10.82 -14.73
C LEU A 125 15.38 9.61 -14.16
N PRO A 126 16.62 9.39 -14.58
CA PRO A 126 17.38 8.20 -14.20
C PRO A 126 17.67 8.16 -12.68
N GLY A 127 17.84 6.95 -12.18
CA GLY A 127 18.23 6.71 -10.79
C GLY A 127 17.12 6.90 -9.77
N LYS A 128 15.87 6.77 -10.16
CA LYS A 128 14.72 6.85 -9.27
C LYS A 128 14.26 5.44 -8.91
N TYR A 129 14.33 5.10 -7.61
CA TYR A 129 13.95 3.77 -7.11
C TYR A 129 12.50 3.41 -7.46
N TYR A 130 11.58 4.37 -7.41
CA TYR A 130 10.17 4.13 -7.65
C TYR A 130 9.87 3.72 -9.11
N THR A 131 10.62 4.22 -10.09
CA THR A 131 10.47 3.78 -11.48
C THR A 131 10.81 2.30 -11.61
N LYS A 132 11.91 1.88 -11.00
CA LYS A 132 12.33 0.46 -10.96
C LYS A 132 11.32 -0.40 -10.18
N PHE A 133 10.77 0.12 -9.09
CA PHE A 133 9.72 -0.57 -8.33
C PHE A 133 8.49 -0.85 -9.19
N TYR A 134 7.96 0.19 -9.87
CA TYR A 134 6.77 0.02 -10.71
C TYR A 134 7.03 -0.80 -11.97
N LEU A 135 8.23 -0.74 -12.57
CA LEU A 135 8.63 -1.67 -13.62
C LEU A 135 8.58 -3.12 -13.11
N GLY A 136 9.16 -3.38 -11.95
CA GLY A 136 9.11 -4.69 -11.32
C GLY A 136 7.69 -5.19 -11.05
N SER A 137 6.81 -4.34 -10.51
CA SER A 137 5.42 -4.73 -10.24
C SER A 137 4.64 -5.06 -11.53
N ASN A 138 4.83 -4.28 -12.60
CA ASN A 138 4.15 -4.55 -13.87
C ASN A 138 4.68 -5.82 -14.56
N HIS A 139 5.97 -6.16 -14.42
CA HIS A 139 6.49 -7.45 -14.90
C HIS A 139 5.90 -8.63 -14.12
N LEU A 140 5.63 -8.49 -12.81
CA LEU A 140 4.89 -9.51 -12.06
C LEU A 140 3.47 -9.72 -12.59
N GLU A 141 2.76 -8.65 -12.94
CA GLU A 141 1.43 -8.75 -13.54
C GLU A 141 1.46 -9.47 -14.91
N LEU A 142 2.58 -9.36 -15.64
CA LEU A 142 2.82 -10.14 -16.87
C LEU A 142 3.30 -11.57 -16.60
N ASN A 143 3.35 -12.00 -15.34
CA ASN A 143 3.85 -13.31 -14.94
C ASN A 143 5.32 -13.56 -15.34
N ASP A 144 6.13 -12.49 -15.27
CA ASP A 144 7.58 -12.49 -15.49
C ASP A 144 8.35 -12.17 -14.19
N PRO A 145 8.41 -13.12 -13.25
CA PRO A 145 9.02 -12.88 -11.93
C PRO A 145 10.54 -12.70 -11.98
N GLU A 146 11.21 -13.19 -13.03
CA GLU A 146 12.66 -13.07 -13.17
C GLU A 146 13.08 -11.64 -13.51
N THR A 147 12.40 -11.02 -14.48
CA THR A 147 12.62 -9.62 -14.85
C THR A 147 12.16 -8.69 -13.70
N ALA A 148 11.02 -8.99 -13.10
CA ALA A 148 10.52 -8.26 -11.94
C ALA A 148 11.53 -8.23 -10.78
N TRP A 149 12.12 -9.38 -10.44
CA TRP A 149 13.17 -9.49 -9.43
C TRP A 149 14.36 -8.58 -9.72
N ASN A 150 14.81 -8.52 -10.97
CA ASN A 150 15.94 -7.68 -11.36
C ASN A 150 15.63 -6.19 -11.17
N TYR A 151 14.43 -5.73 -11.54
CA TYR A 151 14.01 -4.35 -11.34
C TYR A 151 13.83 -4.00 -9.86
N LEU A 152 13.21 -4.87 -9.08
CA LEU A 152 13.01 -4.67 -7.64
C LEU A 152 14.34 -4.60 -6.87
N ARG A 153 15.32 -5.42 -7.26
CA ARG A 153 16.67 -5.34 -6.70
C ARG A 153 17.33 -4.00 -7.02
N GLN A 154 17.25 -3.54 -8.29
CA GLN A 154 17.74 -2.22 -8.66
C GLN A 154 17.03 -1.11 -7.86
N SER A 155 15.73 -1.27 -7.57
CA SER A 155 15.00 -0.33 -6.72
C SER A 155 15.61 -0.20 -5.32
N LEU A 156 15.98 -1.31 -4.68
CA LEU A 156 16.67 -1.29 -3.37
C LEU A 156 18.04 -0.60 -3.44
N ASP A 157 18.80 -0.82 -4.54
CA ASP A 157 20.14 -0.24 -4.72
C ASP A 157 20.10 1.29 -4.90
N LEU A 158 18.93 1.87 -5.22
CA LEU A 158 18.72 3.30 -5.45
C LEU A 158 18.27 4.08 -4.20
N ASN A 159 18.53 3.57 -3.01
CA ASN A 159 18.23 4.21 -1.73
C ASN A 159 16.75 4.66 -1.61
N PRO A 160 15.79 3.71 -1.61
CA PRO A 160 14.38 4.02 -1.43
C PRO A 160 14.12 4.67 -0.07
N ASN A 161 13.00 5.39 0.05
CA ASN A 161 12.54 5.86 1.35
C ASN A 161 12.30 4.65 2.28
N GLU A 162 12.61 4.80 3.55
CA GLU A 162 12.50 3.71 4.53
C GLU A 162 11.10 3.09 4.58
N GLN A 163 10.07 3.92 4.46
CA GLN A 163 8.67 3.49 4.42
C GLN A 163 8.29 2.62 3.20
N ASP A 164 9.07 2.68 2.10
CA ASP A 164 8.80 1.95 0.87
C ASP A 164 9.56 0.61 0.80
N ILE A 165 10.62 0.47 1.63
CA ILE A 165 11.46 -0.73 1.69
C ILE A 165 10.66 -2.01 1.96
N PRO A 166 9.72 -2.06 2.92
CA PRO A 166 8.91 -3.26 3.16
C PRO A 166 8.12 -3.70 1.93
N SER A 167 7.57 -2.75 1.17
CA SER A 167 6.84 -3.06 -0.06
C SER A 167 7.75 -3.68 -1.11
N ILE A 168 8.97 -3.14 -1.28
CA ILE A 168 9.94 -3.72 -2.23
C ILE A 168 10.27 -5.16 -1.84
N TYR A 169 10.55 -5.43 -0.55
CA TYR A 169 10.81 -6.79 -0.08
C TYR A 169 9.61 -7.72 -0.23
N SER A 170 8.38 -7.23 -0.03
CA SER A 170 7.17 -8.01 -0.27
C SER A 170 7.07 -8.45 -1.72
N TYR A 171 7.20 -7.53 -2.68
CA TYR A 171 7.19 -7.84 -4.11
C TYR A 171 8.36 -8.76 -4.53
N MET A 172 9.54 -8.59 -3.96
CA MET A 172 10.66 -9.52 -4.15
C MET A 172 10.32 -10.92 -3.63
N GLY A 173 9.63 -11.00 -2.49
CA GLY A 173 9.10 -12.25 -1.95
C GLY A 173 8.12 -12.92 -2.91
N VAL A 174 7.23 -12.16 -3.56
CA VAL A 174 6.32 -12.66 -4.60
C VAL A 174 7.11 -13.23 -5.77
N CYS A 175 8.12 -12.52 -6.28
CA CYS A 175 8.97 -13.02 -7.36
C CYS A 175 9.57 -14.39 -7.04
N LEU A 176 10.19 -14.53 -5.88
CA LEU A 176 10.84 -15.77 -5.47
C LEU A 176 9.84 -16.90 -5.22
N LYS A 177 8.67 -16.57 -4.65
CA LYS A 177 7.55 -17.50 -4.50
C LYS A 177 7.09 -18.04 -5.87
N ASP A 178 6.90 -17.18 -6.84
CA ASP A 178 6.43 -17.55 -8.18
C ASP A 178 7.49 -18.35 -8.96
N MET A 179 8.78 -18.12 -8.67
CA MET A 179 9.89 -18.95 -9.15
C MET A 179 10.03 -20.28 -8.38
N GLY A 180 9.22 -20.55 -7.36
CA GLY A 180 9.32 -21.74 -6.50
C GLY A 180 10.51 -21.74 -5.54
N LYS A 181 11.18 -20.61 -5.34
CA LYS A 181 12.36 -20.45 -4.49
C LYS A 181 11.95 -20.06 -3.07
N TYR A 182 11.24 -20.95 -2.38
CA TYR A 182 10.59 -20.63 -1.10
C TYR A 182 11.56 -20.28 0.03
N ASP A 183 12.76 -20.89 0.06
CA ASP A 183 13.76 -20.57 1.08
C ASP A 183 14.32 -19.16 0.91
N GLU A 184 14.66 -18.78 -0.32
CA GLU A 184 15.11 -17.44 -0.66
C GLU A 184 14.00 -16.39 -0.41
N ALA A 185 12.74 -16.74 -0.72
CA ALA A 185 11.58 -15.89 -0.43
C ALA A 185 11.46 -15.59 1.07
N LEU A 186 11.57 -16.61 1.92
CA LEU A 186 11.53 -16.44 3.37
C LEU A 186 12.66 -15.55 3.90
N GLU A 187 13.88 -15.66 3.36
CA GLU A 187 14.99 -14.79 3.73
C GLU A 187 14.73 -13.33 3.38
N VAL A 188 14.17 -13.08 2.19
CA VAL A 188 13.87 -11.74 1.71
C VAL A 188 12.70 -11.13 2.49
N LEU A 189 11.63 -11.89 2.73
CA LEU A 189 10.48 -11.44 3.49
C LEU A 189 10.82 -11.09 4.94
N LYS A 190 11.71 -11.86 5.58
CA LYS A 190 12.24 -11.53 6.91
C LYS A 190 12.97 -10.20 6.97
N LYS A 191 13.63 -9.78 5.88
CA LYS A 191 14.21 -8.44 5.81
C LYS A 191 13.14 -7.36 5.77
N GLY A 192 12.06 -7.58 5.01
CA GLY A 192 10.93 -6.67 4.99
C GLY A 192 10.23 -6.53 6.35
N GLU A 193 10.05 -7.65 7.08
CA GLU A 193 9.50 -7.69 8.44
C GLU A 193 10.30 -6.82 9.43
N GLN A 194 11.63 -6.75 9.28
CA GLN A 194 12.48 -5.92 10.15
C GLN A 194 12.20 -4.41 10.02
N PHE A 195 11.71 -3.97 8.87
CA PHE A 195 11.34 -2.57 8.64
C PHE A 195 9.90 -2.27 9.06
N ASP A 196 9.00 -3.24 8.90
CA ASP A 196 7.59 -3.11 9.27
C ASP A 196 7.03 -4.49 9.63
N ASN A 197 6.81 -4.72 10.91
CA ASN A 197 6.31 -5.98 11.47
C ASN A 197 4.77 -6.03 11.60
N GLU A 198 4.06 -5.05 11.06
CA GLU A 198 2.59 -5.01 11.03
C GLU A 198 2.03 -5.29 9.62
N ARG A 199 2.87 -5.72 8.69
CA ARG A 199 2.48 -6.00 7.31
C ARG A 199 1.91 -7.41 7.13
N THR A 200 0.61 -7.47 6.95
CA THR A 200 -0.13 -8.72 6.74
C THR A 200 0.29 -9.45 5.45
N ASP A 201 0.63 -8.71 4.37
CA ASP A 201 1.09 -9.29 3.11
C ASP A 201 2.41 -10.06 3.25
N ILE A 202 3.35 -9.57 4.07
CA ILE A 202 4.62 -10.26 4.35
C ILE A 202 4.35 -11.59 5.09
N TYR A 203 3.55 -11.56 6.15
CA TYR A 203 3.25 -12.78 6.90
C TYR A 203 2.43 -13.79 6.07
N ASN A 204 1.50 -13.32 5.24
CA ASN A 204 0.75 -14.18 4.34
C ASN A 204 1.68 -14.90 3.35
N LEU A 205 2.62 -14.16 2.72
CA LEU A 205 3.62 -14.75 1.82
C LEU A 205 4.54 -15.75 2.55
N MET A 206 4.99 -15.42 3.77
CA MET A 206 5.80 -16.35 4.57
C MET A 206 5.02 -17.61 4.92
N GLY A 207 3.74 -17.46 5.31
CA GLY A 207 2.85 -18.58 5.59
C GLY A 207 2.67 -19.49 4.37
N PHE A 208 2.47 -18.91 3.20
CA PHE A 208 2.39 -19.66 1.94
C PHE A 208 3.70 -20.40 1.65
N CYS A 209 4.85 -19.76 1.79
CA CYS A 209 6.14 -20.41 1.56
C CYS A 209 6.38 -21.58 2.52
N HIS A 210 6.03 -21.45 3.79
CA HIS A 210 6.10 -22.54 4.79
C HIS A 210 5.12 -23.66 4.44
N PHE A 211 3.89 -23.33 4.00
CA PHE A 211 2.92 -24.32 3.54
C PHE A 211 3.46 -25.17 2.37
N MET A 212 4.03 -24.52 1.35
CA MET A 212 4.63 -25.20 0.20
C MET A 212 5.80 -26.10 0.59
N LYS A 213 6.52 -25.76 1.64
CA LYS A 213 7.59 -26.57 2.24
C LYS A 213 7.07 -27.65 3.20
N LYS A 214 5.77 -27.72 3.44
CA LYS A 214 5.11 -28.61 4.40
C LYS A 214 5.55 -28.38 5.85
N ASP A 215 6.02 -27.18 6.15
CA ASP A 215 6.34 -26.71 7.51
C ASP A 215 5.06 -26.08 8.10
N HIS A 216 4.08 -26.97 8.39
CA HIS A 216 2.73 -26.56 8.71
C HIS A 216 2.63 -25.74 10.00
N GLU A 217 3.47 -26.03 11.01
CA GLU A 217 3.50 -25.29 12.27
C GLU A 217 3.88 -23.83 12.03
N LYS A 218 4.94 -23.57 11.24
CA LYS A 218 5.36 -22.20 10.93
C LYS A 218 4.39 -21.50 9.98
N ALA A 219 3.75 -22.24 9.07
CA ALA A 219 2.69 -21.68 8.24
C ALA A 219 1.52 -21.17 9.10
N ILE A 220 1.07 -21.96 10.07
CA ILE A 220 0.02 -21.58 11.02
C ILE A 220 0.45 -20.37 11.85
N GLU A 221 1.70 -20.31 12.31
CA GLU A 221 2.23 -19.16 13.05
C GLU A 221 2.16 -17.86 12.21
N CYS A 222 2.60 -17.93 10.95
CA CYS A 222 2.56 -16.78 10.05
C CYS A 222 1.12 -16.32 9.74
N PHE A 223 0.22 -17.24 9.36
CA PHE A 223 -1.20 -16.89 9.14
C PHE A 223 -1.88 -16.47 10.44
N GLY A 224 -1.48 -17.03 11.57
CA GLY A 224 -1.90 -16.60 12.90
C GLY A 224 -1.56 -15.12 13.15
N LYS A 225 -0.37 -14.71 12.72
CA LYS A 225 0.03 -13.30 12.80
C LYS A 225 -0.82 -12.38 11.92
N VAL A 226 -1.21 -12.86 10.74
CA VAL A 226 -2.16 -12.10 9.88
C VAL A 226 -3.49 -11.89 10.58
N ILE A 227 -4.10 -12.93 11.15
CA ILE A 227 -5.41 -12.80 11.84
C ILE A 227 -5.34 -12.03 13.17
N GLU A 228 -4.16 -11.93 13.80
CA GLU A 228 -3.95 -11.01 14.93
C GLU A 228 -4.00 -9.55 14.48
N LEU A 229 -3.42 -9.23 13.32
CA LEU A 229 -3.38 -7.89 12.76
C LEU A 229 -4.67 -7.51 12.04
N ASP A 230 -5.28 -8.48 11.35
CA ASP A 230 -6.56 -8.35 10.64
C ASP A 230 -7.48 -9.54 10.94
N PRO A 231 -8.28 -9.47 12.00
CA PRO A 231 -9.23 -10.53 12.36
C PRO A 231 -10.35 -10.76 11.32
N SER A 232 -10.50 -9.89 10.33
CA SER A 232 -11.50 -10.01 9.27
C SER A 232 -11.00 -10.80 8.04
N SER A 233 -9.75 -11.25 8.04
CA SER A 233 -9.18 -12.02 6.93
C SER A 233 -9.64 -13.48 6.92
N GLY A 234 -10.84 -13.74 6.38
CA GLY A 234 -11.40 -15.09 6.26
C GLY A 234 -10.48 -16.07 5.52
N ILE A 235 -9.74 -15.57 4.52
CA ILE A 235 -8.79 -16.37 3.74
C ILE A 235 -7.66 -16.95 4.60
N ASP A 236 -7.17 -16.22 5.60
CA ASP A 236 -6.07 -16.70 6.44
C ASP A 236 -6.56 -17.70 7.50
N TYR A 237 -7.80 -17.58 7.98
CA TYR A 237 -8.44 -18.66 8.72
C TYR A 237 -8.54 -19.95 7.88
N ALA A 238 -8.90 -19.84 6.59
CA ALA A 238 -8.97 -21.00 5.69
C ALA A 238 -7.58 -21.59 5.39
N ASN A 239 -6.54 -20.76 5.33
CA ASN A 239 -5.15 -21.19 5.18
C ASN A 239 -4.68 -21.96 6.42
N ILE A 240 -4.98 -21.48 7.62
CA ILE A 240 -4.72 -22.21 8.88
C ILE A 240 -5.45 -23.55 8.88
N ALA A 241 -6.73 -23.58 8.50
CA ALA A 241 -7.52 -24.80 8.40
C ALA A 241 -6.89 -25.80 7.44
N SER A 242 -6.38 -25.35 6.29
CA SER A 242 -5.71 -26.21 5.32
C SER A 242 -4.43 -26.84 5.89
N ASN A 243 -3.67 -26.10 6.69
CA ASN A 243 -2.51 -26.64 7.38
C ASN A 243 -2.91 -27.69 8.42
N TYR A 244 -3.93 -27.45 9.24
CA TYR A 244 -4.45 -28.46 10.20
C TYR A 244 -4.96 -29.71 9.50
N ARG A 245 -5.68 -29.56 8.37
CA ARG A 245 -6.11 -30.68 7.55
C ARG A 245 -4.92 -31.54 7.09
N ASP A 246 -3.88 -30.92 6.57
CA ASP A 246 -2.71 -31.62 6.03
C ASP A 246 -1.86 -32.27 7.14
N MET A 247 -1.95 -31.75 8.38
CA MET A 247 -1.43 -32.40 9.59
C MET A 247 -2.30 -33.55 10.12
N GLY A 248 -3.49 -33.79 9.54
CA GLY A 248 -4.45 -34.77 10.03
C GLY A 248 -5.26 -34.35 11.27
N LYS A 249 -5.16 -33.07 11.65
CA LYS A 249 -5.90 -32.47 12.78
C LYS A 249 -7.30 -32.05 12.31
N LYS A 250 -8.20 -33.05 12.19
CA LYS A 250 -9.51 -32.91 11.54
C LYS A 250 -10.42 -31.91 12.26
N ASP A 251 -10.47 -31.96 13.57
CA ASP A 251 -11.41 -31.15 14.36
C ASP A 251 -11.01 -29.66 14.31
N GLU A 252 -9.73 -29.38 14.44
CA GLU A 252 -9.20 -28.04 14.31
C GLU A 252 -9.44 -27.48 12.89
N ALA A 253 -9.18 -28.27 11.86
CA ALA A 253 -9.44 -27.89 10.48
C ALA A 253 -10.91 -27.51 10.25
N ILE A 254 -11.85 -28.31 10.75
CA ILE A 254 -13.29 -28.06 10.66
C ILE A 254 -13.64 -26.72 11.35
N GLN A 255 -13.10 -26.48 12.53
CA GLN A 255 -13.38 -25.26 13.29
C GLN A 255 -12.91 -24.03 12.51
N PHE A 256 -11.66 -24.03 12.04
CA PHE A 256 -11.09 -22.89 11.31
C PHE A 256 -11.77 -22.67 9.95
N TYR A 257 -12.15 -23.72 9.20
CA TYR A 257 -12.93 -23.55 7.97
C TYR A 257 -14.31 -22.95 8.23
N LYS A 258 -14.98 -23.31 9.32
CA LYS A 258 -16.27 -22.69 9.68
C LYS A 258 -16.10 -21.20 9.95
N THR A 259 -15.11 -20.82 10.76
CA THR A 259 -14.83 -19.40 11.04
C THR A 259 -14.51 -18.64 9.76
N ALA A 260 -13.70 -19.22 8.87
CA ALA A 260 -13.39 -18.63 7.57
C ALA A 260 -14.66 -18.32 6.76
N LEU A 261 -15.59 -19.28 6.69
CA LEU A 261 -16.85 -19.16 5.94
C LEU A 261 -17.91 -18.30 6.64
N GLU A 262 -17.82 -18.12 7.94
CA GLU A 262 -18.63 -17.13 8.69
C GLU A 262 -18.18 -15.69 8.36
N ILE A 263 -16.87 -15.49 8.18
CA ILE A 263 -16.30 -14.19 7.80
C ILE A 263 -16.53 -13.92 6.30
N ASP A 264 -16.17 -14.87 5.45
CA ASP A 264 -16.32 -14.77 4.00
C ASP A 264 -16.90 -16.06 3.40
N PRO A 265 -18.21 -16.07 3.14
CA PRO A 265 -18.87 -17.23 2.52
C PRO A 265 -18.42 -17.54 1.08
N SER A 266 -17.68 -16.66 0.43
CA SER A 266 -17.25 -16.82 -0.97
C SER A 266 -15.99 -17.68 -1.14
N ILE A 267 -15.35 -18.10 -0.07
CA ILE A 267 -14.13 -18.93 -0.09
C ILE A 267 -14.48 -20.38 -0.48
N ASP A 268 -14.52 -20.64 -1.78
CA ASP A 268 -14.98 -21.94 -2.32
C ASP A 268 -14.15 -23.13 -1.83
N PHE A 269 -12.82 -23.01 -1.84
CA PHE A 269 -11.96 -24.11 -1.38
C PHE A 269 -12.17 -24.45 0.11
N ALA A 270 -12.52 -23.47 0.94
CA ALA A 270 -12.83 -23.70 2.36
C ALA A 270 -14.13 -24.50 2.49
N ARG A 271 -15.15 -24.17 1.69
CA ARG A 271 -16.42 -24.89 1.64
C ARG A 271 -16.21 -26.35 1.21
N ASP A 272 -15.51 -26.55 0.09
CA ASP A 272 -15.25 -27.87 -0.46
C ASP A 272 -14.47 -28.77 0.51
N ASN A 273 -13.46 -28.21 1.19
CA ASN A 273 -12.68 -28.96 2.15
C ASN A 273 -13.48 -29.28 3.44
N LEU A 274 -14.30 -28.34 3.90
CA LEU A 274 -15.18 -28.58 5.05
C LEU A 274 -16.19 -29.71 4.78
N GLU A 275 -16.79 -29.74 3.59
CA GLU A 275 -17.73 -30.81 3.18
C GLU A 275 -17.01 -32.17 3.11
N LYS A 276 -15.82 -32.22 2.50
CA LYS A 276 -15.02 -33.46 2.45
C LYS A 276 -14.67 -33.97 3.85
N LEU A 277 -14.30 -33.09 4.76
CA LEU A 277 -13.98 -33.49 6.14
C LEU A 277 -15.18 -33.95 6.93
N ARG A 278 -16.40 -33.45 6.65
CA ARG A 278 -17.63 -33.87 7.30
C ARG A 278 -18.19 -35.21 6.77
N GLY A 279 -17.92 -35.54 5.51
CA GLY A 279 -18.38 -36.74 4.84
C GLY A 279 -17.49 -37.96 5.08
N GLN A 280 -16.35 -37.79 5.74
CA GLN A 280 -15.44 -38.83 6.21
C GLN A 280 -15.68 -39.11 7.71
#